data_67212b469d9301f4c3edc70f340a7fd8
#
_entry.id   67212b469d9301f4c3edc70f340a7fd8
#
_cell.length_a   1.000
_cell.length_b   1.000
_cell.length_c   1.000
_cell.angle_alpha   90.00
_cell.angle_beta   90.00
_cell.angle_gamma   90.00
#
_symmetry.space_group_name_H-M   'P 1'
#
loop_
_entity.id
_entity.type
_entity.pdbx_description
1 polymer ?
#
loop_
_entity_poly.entity_id
_entity_poly.type
_entity_poly.pdbx_seq_one_letter_code
_entity_poly.pdbx_strand_id
1 'polypeptide(L)'
;MTIRSILVPIDGAPGSEVALDAALELGRRFESCVELLHVETDPVTALAGLSEGISGAAVGLAVEGGRAAAEARRKQVRRLAAARCGAKGLELAEAGSGPAVGYAAAWRHVVGRANEEVARRGRLFDLIVLDRPDAEAAGIASGVFEVALFDTRRPVLVVPPAPAEAP
;
A
#
# COMPACT_ATOMS: atom_id res chain seq x y z
N MET A 1 -7.83 16.89 17.99
CA MET A 1 -6.74 16.23 17.22
C MET A 1 -7.07 16.45 15.76
N THR A 2 -6.19 17.09 15.00
CA THR A 2 -6.43 17.38 13.58
C THR A 2 -5.65 16.38 12.75
N ILE A 3 -6.32 15.61 11.91
CA ILE A 3 -5.68 14.69 10.97
C ILE A 3 -5.29 15.53 9.74
N ARG A 4 -4.01 15.59 9.40
CA ARG A 4 -3.50 16.32 8.23
C ARG A 4 -2.89 15.42 7.18
N SER A 5 -2.48 14.23 7.59
CA SER A 5 -1.80 13.25 6.73
C SER A 5 -2.32 11.84 7.00
N ILE A 6 -2.66 11.13 5.93
CA ILE A 6 -3.19 9.77 5.97
C ILE A 6 -2.29 8.89 5.12
N LEU A 7 -1.81 7.77 5.66
CA LEU A 7 -1.07 6.76 4.91
C LEU A 7 -1.99 5.59 4.55
N VAL A 8 -1.96 5.17 3.30
CA VAL A 8 -2.69 3.99 2.80
C VAL A 8 -1.70 3.07 2.10
N PRO A 9 -1.27 1.97 2.72
CA PRO A 9 -0.60 0.90 2.01
C PRO A 9 -1.55 0.30 0.97
N ILE A 10 -1.09 0.14 -0.28
CA ILE A 10 -1.90 -0.36 -1.38
C ILE A 10 -1.14 -1.39 -2.20
N ASP A 11 -1.74 -2.55 -2.40
CA ASP A 11 -1.16 -3.66 -3.17
C ASP A 11 -2.00 -4.07 -4.39
N GLY A 12 -3.19 -3.49 -4.54
CA GLY A 12 -4.14 -3.78 -5.61
C GLY A 12 -5.04 -4.98 -5.33
N ALA A 13 -5.06 -5.49 -4.09
CA ALA A 13 -6.09 -6.43 -3.67
C ALA A 13 -7.44 -5.69 -3.49
N PRO A 14 -8.58 -6.39 -3.62
CA PRO A 14 -9.91 -5.77 -3.47
C PRO A 14 -10.09 -5.02 -2.14
N GLY A 15 -9.53 -5.53 -1.04
CA GLY A 15 -9.57 -4.86 0.26
C GLY A 15 -8.83 -3.53 0.26
N SER A 16 -7.69 -3.42 -0.42
CA SER A 16 -6.92 -2.18 -0.49
C SER A 16 -7.66 -1.07 -1.26
N GLU A 17 -8.59 -1.42 -2.18
CA GLU A 17 -9.46 -0.45 -2.84
C GLU A 17 -10.47 0.16 -1.88
N VAL A 18 -11.07 -0.67 -1.03
CA VAL A 18 -12.05 -0.21 -0.02
C VAL A 18 -11.36 0.70 1.01
N ALA A 19 -10.16 0.32 1.45
CA ALA A 19 -9.34 1.16 2.34
C ALA A 19 -8.99 2.51 1.70
N LEU A 20 -8.64 2.50 0.40
CA LEU A 20 -8.38 3.73 -0.35
C LEU A 20 -9.60 4.65 -0.41
N ASP A 21 -10.77 4.11 -0.76
CA ASP A 21 -12.01 4.90 -0.84
C ASP A 21 -12.35 5.54 0.51
N ALA A 22 -12.20 4.78 1.60
CA ALA A 22 -12.40 5.29 2.95
C ALA A 22 -11.39 6.40 3.31
N ALA A 23 -10.12 6.22 2.95
CA ALA A 23 -9.07 7.21 3.21
C ALA A 23 -9.29 8.50 2.40
N LEU A 24 -9.72 8.41 1.14
CA LEU A 24 -10.04 9.57 0.31
C LEU A 24 -11.23 10.35 0.88
N GLU A 25 -12.25 9.66 1.38
CA GLU A 25 -13.40 10.32 2.01
C GLU A 25 -13.01 11.03 3.33
N LEU A 26 -12.17 10.38 4.14
CA LEU A 26 -11.61 11.03 5.34
C LEU A 26 -10.71 12.22 4.98
N GLY A 27 -9.86 12.05 3.94
CA GLY A 27 -9.02 13.11 3.42
C GLY A 27 -9.83 14.34 3.04
N ARG A 28 -10.94 14.13 2.32
CA ARG A 28 -11.87 15.21 1.96
C ARG A 28 -12.47 15.88 3.19
N ARG A 29 -12.90 15.09 4.18
CA ARG A 29 -13.57 15.61 5.38
C ARG A 29 -12.64 16.40 6.30
N PHE A 30 -11.37 16.00 6.38
CA PHE A 30 -10.37 16.63 7.26
C PHE A 30 -9.40 17.56 6.52
N GLU A 31 -9.60 17.77 5.22
CA GLU A 31 -8.68 18.52 4.36
C GLU A 31 -7.23 17.98 4.45
N SER A 32 -7.10 16.66 4.42
CA SER A 32 -5.84 15.95 4.64
C SER A 32 -5.22 15.46 3.34
N CYS A 33 -3.90 15.40 3.30
CA CYS A 33 -3.18 14.68 2.25
C CYS A 33 -3.27 13.17 2.49
N VAL A 34 -3.61 12.42 1.43
CA VAL A 34 -3.63 10.96 1.41
C VAL A 34 -2.43 10.46 0.60
N GLU A 35 -1.44 9.84 1.26
CA GLU A 35 -0.32 9.20 0.58
C GLU A 35 -0.61 7.70 0.39
N LEU A 36 -0.60 7.24 -0.86
CA LEU A 36 -0.75 5.86 -1.26
C LEU A 36 0.64 5.24 -1.35
N LEU A 37 0.94 4.30 -0.47
CA LEU A 37 2.23 3.61 -0.39
C LEU A 37 2.14 2.25 -1.08
N HIS A 38 2.76 2.12 -2.24
CA HIS A 38 2.96 0.84 -2.91
C HIS A 38 4.37 0.34 -2.68
N VAL A 39 4.50 -0.81 -2.02
CA VAL A 39 5.81 -1.44 -1.77
C VAL A 39 5.95 -2.64 -2.70
N GLU A 40 6.96 -2.59 -3.54
CA GLU A 40 7.35 -3.65 -4.45
C GLU A 40 8.42 -4.51 -3.79
N THR A 41 8.15 -5.81 -3.64
CA THR A 41 9.16 -6.74 -3.13
C THR A 41 10.22 -7.00 -4.18
N ASP A 42 11.49 -6.85 -3.83
CA ASP A 42 12.60 -7.20 -4.71
C ASP A 42 12.60 -8.71 -5.00
N PRO A 43 12.47 -9.13 -6.27
CA PRO A 43 12.48 -10.54 -6.64
C PRO A 43 13.74 -11.29 -6.19
N VAL A 44 14.88 -10.62 -6.12
CA VAL A 44 16.13 -11.21 -5.64
C VAL A 44 16.00 -11.58 -4.16
N THR A 45 15.44 -10.69 -3.36
CA THR A 45 15.20 -10.95 -1.93
C THR A 45 14.13 -12.04 -1.72
N ALA A 46 13.12 -12.09 -2.56
CA ALA A 46 12.07 -13.12 -2.50
C ALA A 46 12.61 -14.52 -2.82
N LEU A 47 13.60 -14.63 -3.72
CA LEU A 47 14.21 -15.89 -4.14
C LEU A 47 15.39 -16.32 -3.26
N ALA A 48 15.96 -15.44 -2.45
CA ALA A 48 17.16 -15.71 -1.66
C ALA A 48 17.02 -16.93 -0.71
N GLY A 49 15.80 -17.24 -0.27
CA GLY A 49 15.50 -18.42 0.55
C GLY A 49 15.21 -19.71 -0.22
N LEU A 50 15.09 -19.65 -1.55
CA LEU A 50 14.66 -20.78 -2.40
C LEU A 50 15.79 -21.26 -3.34
N SER A 51 16.94 -20.63 -3.34
CA SER A 51 18.00 -20.84 -4.35
C SER A 51 18.89 -22.06 -4.10
N GLU A 52 18.74 -22.77 -2.99
CA GLU A 52 19.51 -24.00 -2.75
C GLU A 52 19.11 -25.10 -3.77
N GLY A 53 20.03 -25.43 -4.67
CA GLY A 53 19.83 -26.49 -5.68
C GLY A 53 19.30 -26.02 -7.05
N ILE A 54 19.07 -24.72 -7.26
CA ILE A 54 18.62 -24.18 -8.55
C ILE A 54 19.81 -23.65 -9.35
N SER A 55 19.86 -23.93 -10.66
CA SER A 55 20.95 -23.42 -11.53
C SER A 55 20.89 -21.88 -11.63
N GLY A 56 22.05 -21.23 -11.72
CA GLY A 56 22.14 -19.77 -11.84
C GLY A 56 21.34 -19.20 -13.02
N ALA A 57 21.26 -19.93 -14.14
CA ALA A 57 20.44 -19.53 -15.29
C ALA A 57 18.93 -19.52 -14.97
N ALA A 58 18.44 -20.52 -14.22
CA ALA A 58 17.04 -20.57 -13.81
C ALA A 58 16.70 -19.47 -12.80
N VAL A 59 17.63 -19.15 -11.89
CA VAL A 59 17.50 -17.99 -10.97
C VAL A 59 17.42 -16.68 -11.75
N GLY A 60 18.29 -16.51 -12.77
CA GLY A 60 18.25 -15.31 -13.64
C GLY A 60 16.92 -15.11 -14.31
N LEU A 61 16.36 -16.15 -14.95
CA LEU A 61 15.04 -16.09 -15.59
C LEU A 61 13.92 -15.81 -14.60
N ALA A 62 13.97 -16.42 -13.39
CA ALA A 62 12.99 -16.16 -12.34
C ALA A 62 13.04 -14.71 -11.82
N VAL A 63 14.22 -14.13 -11.68
CA VAL A 63 14.40 -12.72 -11.31
C VAL A 63 13.85 -11.79 -12.38
N GLU A 64 14.17 -12.03 -13.67
CA GLU A 64 13.66 -11.20 -14.77
C GLU A 64 12.14 -11.29 -14.88
N GLY A 65 11.57 -12.49 -14.82
CA GLY A 65 10.12 -12.71 -14.80
C GLY A 65 9.46 -12.01 -13.61
N GLY A 66 10.06 -12.10 -12.43
CA GLY A 66 9.60 -11.44 -11.21
C GLY A 66 9.60 -9.91 -11.34
N ARG A 67 10.63 -9.32 -11.93
CA ARG A 67 10.71 -7.87 -12.20
C ARG A 67 9.63 -7.40 -13.16
N ALA A 68 9.43 -8.14 -14.25
CA ALA A 68 8.39 -7.82 -15.23
C ALA A 68 6.97 -7.89 -14.61
N ALA A 69 6.71 -8.92 -13.79
CA ALA A 69 5.45 -9.07 -13.07
C ALA A 69 5.23 -7.94 -12.04
N ALA A 70 6.26 -7.58 -11.28
CA ALA A 70 6.21 -6.49 -10.32
C ALA A 70 5.94 -5.14 -10.99
N GLU A 71 6.61 -4.86 -12.12
CA GLU A 71 6.36 -3.64 -12.91
C GLU A 71 4.93 -3.58 -13.46
N ALA A 72 4.42 -4.70 -13.99
CA ALA A 72 3.06 -4.79 -14.49
C ALA A 72 2.04 -4.54 -13.36
N ARG A 73 2.24 -5.14 -12.18
CA ARG A 73 1.41 -4.94 -10.98
C ARG A 73 1.45 -3.49 -10.53
N ARG A 74 2.64 -2.87 -10.42
CA ARG A 74 2.78 -1.46 -10.06
C ARG A 74 1.98 -0.55 -10.99
N LYS A 75 2.09 -0.75 -12.32
CA LYS A 75 1.34 0.02 -13.31
C LYS A 75 -0.17 -0.16 -13.14
N GLN A 76 -0.63 -1.38 -12.87
CA GLN A 76 -2.04 -1.68 -12.63
C GLN A 76 -2.55 -1.00 -11.37
N VAL A 77 -1.85 -1.15 -10.24
CA VAL A 77 -2.22 -0.55 -8.96
C VAL A 77 -2.26 0.98 -9.07
N ARG A 78 -1.27 1.58 -9.73
CA ARG A 78 -1.24 3.02 -9.95
C ARG A 78 -2.41 3.52 -10.80
N ARG A 79 -2.79 2.79 -11.87
CA ARG A 79 -3.96 3.15 -12.70
C ARG A 79 -5.24 3.09 -11.88
N LEU A 80 -5.43 2.05 -11.09
CA LEU A 80 -6.56 1.90 -10.19
C LEU A 80 -6.61 3.06 -9.18
N ALA A 81 -5.51 3.35 -8.53
CA ALA A 81 -5.40 4.46 -7.60
C ALA A 81 -5.74 5.80 -8.26
N ALA A 82 -5.20 6.06 -9.45
CA ALA A 82 -5.48 7.29 -10.21
C ALA A 82 -6.97 7.39 -10.59
N ALA A 83 -7.60 6.29 -10.98
CA ALA A 83 -9.03 6.27 -11.31
C ALA A 83 -9.89 6.58 -10.07
N ARG A 84 -9.56 6.01 -8.90
CA ARG A 84 -10.27 6.28 -7.63
C ARG A 84 -10.09 7.74 -7.19
N CYS A 85 -8.87 8.27 -7.28
CA CYS A 85 -8.61 9.69 -6.99
C CYS A 85 -9.38 10.59 -7.96
N GLY A 86 -9.34 10.30 -9.27
CA GLY A 86 -10.07 11.06 -10.29
C GLY A 86 -11.57 11.10 -10.08
N ALA A 87 -12.18 10.00 -9.62
CA ALA A 87 -13.58 9.93 -9.25
C ALA A 87 -13.96 10.87 -8.07
N LYS A 88 -12.96 11.28 -7.27
CA LYS A 88 -13.11 12.26 -6.18
C LYS A 88 -12.61 13.67 -6.56
N GLY A 89 -12.31 13.91 -7.85
CA GLY A 89 -11.79 15.18 -8.34
C GLY A 89 -10.34 15.48 -7.96
N LEU A 90 -9.55 14.44 -7.61
CA LEU A 90 -8.14 14.58 -7.25
C LEU A 90 -7.24 14.07 -8.38
N GLU A 91 -6.15 14.78 -8.61
CA GLU A 91 -5.02 14.26 -9.37
C GLU A 91 -4.09 13.47 -8.44
N LEU A 92 -3.64 12.30 -8.89
CA LEU A 92 -2.65 11.50 -8.16
C LEU A 92 -1.25 11.97 -8.56
N ALA A 93 -0.66 12.82 -7.73
CA ALA A 93 0.68 13.33 -7.90
C ALA A 93 1.75 12.36 -7.37
N GLU A 94 3.00 12.51 -7.79
CA GLU A 94 4.12 11.80 -7.15
C GLU A 94 4.35 12.38 -5.75
N ALA A 95 4.56 11.51 -4.77
CA ALA A 95 4.84 11.94 -3.41
C ALA A 95 6.21 12.62 -3.35
N GLY A 96 6.22 13.86 -2.91
CA GLY A 96 7.43 14.65 -2.69
C GLY A 96 8.20 14.25 -1.43
N SER A 97 9.17 15.09 -1.05
CA SER A 97 9.99 14.88 0.17
C SER A 97 9.23 15.14 1.47
N GLY A 98 8.05 15.78 1.39
CA GLY A 98 7.21 16.11 2.55
C GLY A 98 5.73 15.94 2.24
N PRO A 99 4.87 15.98 3.27
CA PRO A 99 3.43 15.88 3.10
C PRO A 99 2.92 17.08 2.29
N ALA A 100 2.02 16.81 1.34
CA ALA A 100 1.27 17.87 0.67
C ALA A 100 0.33 18.55 1.67
N VAL A 101 0.00 19.81 1.42
CA VAL A 101 -0.90 20.59 2.27
C VAL A 101 -2.30 20.56 1.69
N GLY A 102 -3.29 20.34 2.55
CA GLY A 102 -4.70 20.30 2.16
C GLY A 102 -5.13 18.95 1.57
N TYR A 103 -6.34 18.92 0.99
CA TYR A 103 -6.89 17.70 0.39
C TYR A 103 -6.17 17.39 -0.92
N ALA A 104 -5.30 16.41 -0.88
CA ALA A 104 -4.47 15.98 -2.00
C ALA A 104 -4.24 14.47 -1.95
N ALA A 105 -3.92 13.87 -3.09
CA ALA A 105 -3.51 12.47 -3.18
C ALA A 105 -2.09 12.37 -3.74
N ALA A 106 -1.24 11.57 -3.09
CA ALA A 106 0.14 11.38 -3.48
C ALA A 106 0.48 9.90 -3.63
N TRP A 107 1.17 9.54 -4.69
CA TRP A 107 1.67 8.19 -4.95
C TRP A 107 3.11 8.05 -4.53
N ARG A 108 3.37 7.02 -3.74
CA ARG A 108 4.73 6.61 -3.39
C ARG A 108 4.97 5.17 -3.75
N HIS A 109 6.02 4.95 -4.53
CA HIS A 109 6.54 3.62 -4.81
C HIS A 109 7.89 3.44 -4.12
N VAL A 110 8.07 2.29 -3.49
CA VAL A 110 9.32 1.89 -2.83
C VAL A 110 9.57 0.42 -3.12
N VAL A 111 10.84 0.07 -3.33
CA VAL A 111 11.27 -1.34 -3.39
C VAL A 111 11.79 -1.74 -2.02
N GLY A 112 11.24 -2.79 -1.44
CA GLY A 112 11.60 -3.26 -0.10
C GLY A 112 10.62 -4.23 0.49
N ARG A 113 10.59 -4.30 1.81
CA ARG A 113 9.63 -5.10 2.57
C ARG A 113 8.49 -4.23 3.07
N ALA A 114 7.25 -4.62 2.76
CA ALA A 114 6.08 -3.83 3.07
C ALA A 114 5.94 -3.49 4.57
N ASN A 115 6.20 -4.46 5.45
CA ASN A 115 6.17 -4.26 6.89
C ASN A 115 7.21 -3.24 7.37
N GLU A 116 8.45 -3.31 6.88
CA GLU A 116 9.52 -2.37 7.23
C GLU A 116 9.20 -0.94 6.77
N GLU A 117 8.69 -0.82 5.53
CA GLU A 117 8.33 0.49 4.98
C GLU A 117 7.13 1.12 5.70
N VAL A 118 6.11 0.32 6.04
CA VAL A 118 4.97 0.81 6.83
C VAL A 118 5.39 1.19 8.24
N ALA A 119 6.26 0.40 8.91
CA ALA A 119 6.80 0.75 10.22
C ALA A 119 7.54 2.08 10.21
N ARG A 120 8.38 2.27 9.19
CA ARG A 120 9.23 3.45 9.05
C ARG A 120 8.40 4.71 8.71
N ARG A 121 7.53 4.58 7.71
CA ARG A 121 6.77 5.73 7.19
C ARG A 121 5.54 6.05 8.01
N GLY A 122 4.85 5.05 8.53
CA GLY A 122 3.63 5.22 9.30
C GLY A 122 3.78 6.20 10.46
N ARG A 123 4.96 6.25 11.06
CA ARG A 123 5.29 7.20 12.15
C ARG A 123 5.20 8.67 11.74
N LEU A 124 5.27 8.98 10.46
CA LEU A 124 5.24 10.33 9.92
C LEU A 124 3.83 10.84 9.63
N PHE A 125 2.83 9.97 9.74
CA PHE A 125 1.44 10.26 9.41
C PHE A 125 0.57 10.35 10.67
N ASP A 126 -0.55 11.05 10.57
CA ASP A 126 -1.49 11.21 11.68
C ASP A 126 -2.44 10.01 11.78
N LEU A 127 -2.71 9.34 10.65
CA LEU A 127 -3.60 8.19 10.55
C LEU A 127 -3.07 7.21 9.51
N ILE A 128 -3.19 5.91 9.79
CA ILE A 128 -2.96 4.85 8.82
C ILE A 128 -4.31 4.18 8.54
N VAL A 129 -4.64 3.98 7.27
CA VAL A 129 -5.88 3.29 6.86
C VAL A 129 -5.50 1.99 6.17
N LEU A 130 -6.02 0.89 6.68
CA LEU A 130 -5.78 -0.46 6.18
C LEU A 130 -7.10 -1.18 5.95
N ASP A 131 -7.12 -2.10 5.02
CA ASP A 131 -8.17 -3.10 4.95
C ASP A 131 -8.00 -4.13 6.08
N ARG A 132 -9.09 -4.77 6.42
CA ARG A 132 -9.06 -5.91 7.33
C ARG A 132 -8.47 -7.10 6.59
N PRO A 133 -7.35 -7.67 7.07
CA PRO A 133 -6.79 -8.88 6.48
C PRO A 133 -7.80 -10.02 6.61
N ASP A 134 -7.99 -10.79 5.53
CA ASP A 134 -8.77 -12.01 5.60
C ASP A 134 -8.11 -13.01 6.56
N ALA A 135 -8.91 -13.74 7.32
CA ALA A 135 -8.42 -14.71 8.30
C ALA A 135 -7.54 -15.82 7.66
N GLU A 136 -7.71 -16.05 6.35
CA GLU A 136 -6.93 -17.02 5.57
C GLU A 136 -5.69 -16.39 4.89
N ALA A 137 -5.58 -15.07 4.85
CA ALA A 137 -4.44 -14.35 4.30
C ALA A 137 -3.25 -14.39 5.28
N ALA A 138 -2.70 -15.57 5.49
CA ALA A 138 -1.40 -15.68 6.15
C ALA A 138 -0.33 -15.10 5.22
N GLY A 139 0.46 -14.11 5.68
CA GLY A 139 1.56 -13.58 4.90
C GLY A 139 1.76 -12.07 5.03
N ILE A 140 2.09 -11.42 3.91
CA ILE A 140 2.51 -10.01 3.87
C ILE A 140 1.43 -9.07 4.45
N ALA A 141 0.15 -9.33 4.18
CA ALA A 141 -0.96 -8.52 4.69
C ALA A 141 -1.04 -8.55 6.22
N SER A 142 -0.86 -9.72 6.84
CA SER A 142 -0.82 -9.85 8.31
C SER A 142 0.35 -9.09 8.92
N GLY A 143 1.54 -9.21 8.34
CA GLY A 143 2.74 -8.50 8.82
C GLY A 143 2.60 -6.97 8.72
N VAL A 144 2.00 -6.44 7.68
CA VAL A 144 1.72 -5.00 7.54
C VAL A 144 0.72 -4.53 8.60
N PHE A 145 -0.33 -5.31 8.84
CA PHE A 145 -1.34 -4.99 9.84
C PHE A 145 -0.77 -4.95 11.26
N GLU A 146 0.00 -5.96 11.65
CA GLU A 146 0.65 -6.03 12.97
C GLU A 146 1.60 -4.85 13.19
N VAL A 147 2.45 -4.57 12.22
CA VAL A 147 3.42 -3.47 12.29
C VAL A 147 2.72 -2.10 12.34
N ALA A 148 1.64 -1.92 11.59
CA ALA A 148 0.86 -0.69 11.65
C ALA A 148 0.30 -0.46 13.06
N LEU A 149 -0.23 -1.51 13.71
CA LEU A 149 -0.82 -1.41 15.04
C LEU A 149 0.22 -1.23 16.15
N PHE A 150 1.34 -1.95 16.11
CA PHE A 150 2.24 -2.04 17.25
C PHE A 150 3.51 -1.18 17.11
N ASP A 151 4.00 -0.96 15.89
CA ASP A 151 5.30 -0.34 15.69
C ASP A 151 5.22 1.14 15.28
N THR A 152 4.11 1.58 14.69
CA THR A 152 4.00 2.98 14.22
C THR A 152 3.66 3.97 15.32
N ARG A 153 2.99 3.54 16.39
CA ARG A 153 2.44 4.39 17.45
C ARG A 153 1.47 5.45 16.92
N ARG A 154 0.77 5.13 15.85
CA ARG A 154 -0.22 6.02 15.22
C ARG A 154 -1.59 5.35 15.24
N PRO A 155 -2.66 6.14 15.24
CA PRO A 155 -4.00 5.61 15.04
C PRO A 155 -4.09 4.82 13.74
N VAL A 156 -4.75 3.67 13.80
CA VAL A 156 -5.00 2.82 12.64
C VAL A 156 -6.51 2.66 12.48
N LEU A 157 -7.00 2.98 11.30
CA LEU A 157 -8.37 2.68 10.90
C LEU A 157 -8.36 1.38 10.08
N VAL A 158 -9.07 0.39 10.57
CA VAL A 158 -9.27 -0.88 9.87
C VAL A 158 -10.62 -0.84 9.17
N VAL A 159 -10.59 -0.95 7.85
CA VAL A 159 -11.80 -0.91 7.02
C VAL A 159 -12.26 -2.34 6.75
N PRO A 160 -13.50 -2.71 7.09
CA PRO A 160 -14.01 -4.03 6.78
C PRO A 160 -14.14 -4.21 5.26
N PRO A 161 -14.09 -5.44 4.74
CA PRO A 161 -14.37 -5.69 3.33
C PRO A 161 -15.78 -5.19 2.98
N ALA A 162 -15.96 -4.79 1.72
CA ALA A 162 -17.31 -4.45 1.25
C ALA A 162 -18.24 -5.66 1.50
N PRO A 163 -19.50 -5.42 1.94
CA PRO A 163 -20.44 -6.51 2.09
C PRO A 163 -20.54 -7.23 0.75
N ALA A 164 -20.45 -8.56 0.78
CA ALA A 164 -20.70 -9.37 -0.41
C ALA A 164 -22.09 -8.99 -0.93
N GLU A 165 -22.18 -8.65 -2.22
CA GLU A 165 -23.50 -8.46 -2.83
C GLU A 165 -24.29 -9.75 -2.60
N ALA A 166 -25.43 -9.61 -1.93
CA ALA A 166 -26.32 -10.74 -1.72
C ALA A 166 -26.78 -11.25 -3.09
N PRO A 167 -26.79 -12.58 -3.32
CA PRO A 167 -27.18 -13.17 -4.58
C PRO A 167 -28.63 -12.88 -4.95
#